data_53c38f9a65a09aca72019a6e2b0753eb
#
_entry.id   53c38f9a65a09aca72019a6e2b0753eb
#
_cell.length_a   1.000
_cell.length_b   1.000
_cell.length_c   1.000
_cell.angle_alpha   90.00
_cell.angle_beta   90.00
_cell.angle_gamma   90.00
#
_symmetry.space_group_name_H-M   'P 1'
#
loop_
_entity.id
_entity.type
_entity.pdbx_description
1 polymer ?
#
loop_
_entity_poly.entity_id
_entity_poly.type
_entity_poly.pdbx_seq_one_letter_code
_entity_poly.pdbx_strand_id
1 'polypeptide(L)'
;MALVLLAFIAGPVPTAAAAAPNWSGLDARHFDGPIPAPGTLIESVPLDPALSLPGAGAAYRILYSTIDQHDSPAVSTAAVFLPHGEAPDGGWPVIAWAHGTVGLGDDCAPSAQPRSERDSEYLTHWLDQGYAIVGSDYAGLGTPGLMSYLNSVATAHSVVDSVIAMHHMDLPLSPKWALVGQSQGGGAAVNSARWATEFSRGSGLDYRGVVATGTPFNVESIVKQAGPDMALPPNLGPAANSYTGYILAGFREARPDIDVNSVLTPAGVAAVDKAETLCKSELDAALAGMTPTGFFRAPLSTLPGVSDALDAHLGTPTSGYDRPIFLGVGLLDHDVPPNMSMQLNDQLRANGQDVTLKIYPDEDHSGTVLASLPDSTPFLRAMFDGS
;
A
#
# COMPACT_ATOMS: atom_id res chain seq x y z
N MET A 1 -6.43 -27.81 -54.57
CA MET A 1 -7.06 -27.30 -53.37
C MET A 1 -6.02 -26.45 -52.62
N ALA A 2 -6.11 -25.15 -52.78
CA ALA A 2 -5.19 -24.20 -52.11
C ALA A 2 -5.80 -23.80 -50.77
N LEU A 3 -5.08 -24.07 -49.69
CA LEU A 3 -5.43 -23.65 -48.33
C LEU A 3 -5.00 -22.20 -48.13
N VAL A 4 -5.97 -21.27 -47.99
CA VAL A 4 -5.73 -19.88 -47.66
C VAL A 4 -5.64 -19.81 -46.14
N LEU A 5 -4.42 -19.58 -45.57
CA LEU A 5 -4.22 -19.22 -44.18
C LEU A 5 -4.61 -17.72 -44.00
N LEU A 6 -5.74 -17.48 -43.33
CA LEU A 6 -6.08 -16.15 -42.81
C LEU A 6 -5.27 -15.90 -41.54
N ALA A 7 -4.26 -15.06 -41.64
CA ALA A 7 -3.55 -14.49 -40.46
C ALA A 7 -4.43 -13.41 -39.83
N PHE A 8 -4.99 -13.68 -38.66
CA PHE A 8 -5.60 -12.66 -37.83
C PHE A 8 -4.48 -11.81 -37.22
N ILE A 9 -4.34 -10.60 -37.71
CA ILE A 9 -3.52 -9.57 -37.05
C ILE A 9 -4.36 -9.07 -35.89
N ALA A 10 -4.02 -9.50 -34.66
CA ALA A 10 -4.55 -8.89 -33.46
C ALA A 10 -4.00 -7.43 -33.37
N GLY A 11 -4.86 -6.45 -33.61
CA GLY A 11 -4.54 -5.06 -33.38
C GLY A 11 -4.29 -4.80 -31.89
N PRO A 12 -3.54 -3.76 -31.53
CA PRO A 12 -3.32 -3.40 -30.14
C PRO A 12 -4.67 -3.19 -29.46
N VAL A 13 -4.91 -3.90 -28.35
CA VAL A 13 -6.06 -3.64 -27.49
C VAL A 13 -5.85 -2.23 -26.91
N PRO A 14 -6.79 -1.29 -27.08
CA PRO A 14 -6.65 0.02 -26.48
C PRO A 14 -6.61 -0.13 -24.97
N THR A 15 -5.51 0.25 -24.32
CA THR A 15 -5.44 0.46 -22.89
C THR A 15 -6.45 1.55 -22.53
N ALA A 16 -7.46 1.22 -21.74
CA ALA A 16 -8.36 2.24 -21.21
C ALA A 16 -7.50 3.22 -20.40
N ALA A 17 -7.55 4.51 -20.77
CA ALA A 17 -6.97 5.56 -19.94
C ALA A 17 -7.61 5.49 -18.55
N ALA A 18 -6.82 5.74 -17.50
CA ALA A 18 -7.36 5.86 -16.15
C ALA A 18 -8.51 6.89 -16.14
N ALA A 19 -9.57 6.60 -15.42
CA ALA A 19 -10.67 7.56 -15.27
C ALA A 19 -10.12 8.83 -14.60
N ALA A 20 -10.63 10.00 -15.00
CA ALA A 20 -10.27 11.22 -14.30
C ALA A 20 -10.65 11.10 -12.81
N PRO A 21 -9.79 11.57 -11.89
CA PRO A 21 -10.05 11.46 -10.45
C PRO A 21 -11.30 12.24 -10.04
N ASN A 22 -12.07 11.68 -9.13
CA ASN A 22 -13.20 12.35 -8.51
C ASN A 22 -12.84 12.70 -7.05
N TRP A 23 -12.52 13.94 -6.82
CA TRP A 23 -12.06 14.44 -5.53
C TRP A 23 -13.17 14.62 -4.49
N SER A 24 -14.42 14.33 -4.81
CA SER A 24 -15.59 14.51 -3.90
C SER A 24 -15.73 15.95 -3.36
N GLY A 25 -15.16 16.94 -4.07
CA GLY A 25 -15.13 18.33 -3.62
C GLY A 25 -13.94 18.70 -2.71
N LEU A 26 -13.08 17.74 -2.37
CA LEU A 26 -11.88 17.94 -1.55
C LEU A 26 -10.62 17.58 -2.37
N ASP A 27 -10.11 18.52 -3.17
CA ASP A 27 -8.85 18.38 -3.90
C ASP A 27 -7.70 18.92 -3.04
N ALA A 28 -6.87 18.02 -2.51
CA ALA A 28 -5.79 18.35 -1.61
C ALA A 28 -4.40 18.41 -2.28
N ARG A 29 -4.31 18.24 -3.61
CA ARG A 29 -3.02 18.21 -4.35
C ARG A 29 -2.16 19.45 -4.17
N HIS A 30 -2.79 20.58 -3.93
CA HIS A 30 -2.13 21.87 -3.75
C HIS A 30 -2.41 22.48 -2.38
N PHE A 31 -2.60 21.63 -1.36
CA PHE A 31 -2.81 22.11 0.01
C PHE A 31 -1.59 22.93 0.46
N ASP A 32 -1.83 24.18 0.86
CA ASP A 32 -0.82 25.16 1.31
C ASP A 32 -1.16 25.74 2.70
N GLY A 33 -2.16 25.18 3.36
CA GLY A 33 -2.57 25.57 4.70
C GLY A 33 -1.58 25.16 5.79
N PRO A 34 -1.75 25.67 7.02
CA PRO A 34 -0.94 25.23 8.15
C PRO A 34 -1.20 23.74 8.45
N ILE A 35 -0.13 22.99 8.69
CA ILE A 35 -0.20 21.56 9.00
C ILE A 35 -0.15 21.42 10.53
N PRO A 36 -1.24 20.93 11.16
CA PRO A 36 -1.29 20.71 12.61
C PRO A 36 -0.50 19.44 13.03
N ALA A 37 -0.55 19.11 14.32
CA ALA A 37 0.09 17.91 14.84
C ALA A 37 -0.44 16.63 14.11
N PRO A 38 0.40 15.59 13.92
CA PRO A 38 0.01 14.35 13.23
C PRO A 38 -1.28 13.75 13.80
N GLY A 39 -2.11 13.14 12.93
CA GLY A 39 -3.39 12.57 13.30
C GLY A 39 -4.52 13.59 13.49
N THR A 40 -4.32 14.87 13.15
CA THR A 40 -5.40 15.87 13.23
C THR A 40 -6.25 15.82 11.97
N LEU A 41 -7.57 15.71 12.13
CA LEU A 41 -8.53 15.91 11.06
C LEU A 41 -8.54 17.38 10.64
N ILE A 42 -8.25 17.65 9.36
CA ILE A 42 -8.24 19.02 8.80
C ILE A 42 -9.58 19.31 8.14
N GLU A 43 -10.06 18.37 7.30
CA GLU A 43 -11.32 18.54 6.59
C GLU A 43 -11.99 17.18 6.35
N SER A 44 -13.32 17.17 6.26
CA SER A 44 -14.13 16.00 5.95
C SER A 44 -15.29 16.40 5.05
N VAL A 45 -15.47 15.64 3.96
CA VAL A 45 -16.59 15.81 3.03
C VAL A 45 -17.27 14.47 2.77
N PRO A 46 -18.55 14.42 2.41
CA PRO A 46 -19.16 13.20 1.91
C PRO A 46 -18.38 12.65 0.70
N LEU A 47 -18.09 11.36 0.70
CA LEU A 47 -17.50 10.71 -0.47
C LEU A 47 -18.54 10.61 -1.59
N ASP A 48 -18.11 10.89 -2.83
CA ASP A 48 -18.98 10.70 -4.00
C ASP A 48 -19.50 9.25 -4.03
N PRO A 49 -20.82 9.04 -4.21
CA PRO A 49 -21.40 7.70 -4.22
C PRO A 49 -20.77 6.74 -5.23
N ALA A 50 -20.22 7.25 -6.35
CA ALA A 50 -19.52 6.43 -7.34
C ALA A 50 -18.19 5.83 -6.82
N LEU A 51 -17.62 6.37 -5.74
CA LEU A 51 -16.40 5.91 -5.08
C LEU A 51 -16.70 5.12 -3.80
N SER A 52 -17.97 5.02 -3.39
CA SER A 52 -18.36 4.30 -2.18
C SER A 52 -18.31 2.79 -2.37
N LEU A 53 -18.31 2.08 -1.24
CA LEU A 53 -18.44 0.62 -1.22
C LEU A 53 -19.93 0.22 -1.20
N PRO A 54 -20.32 -0.88 -1.86
CA PRO A 54 -21.70 -1.37 -1.88
C PRO A 54 -22.33 -1.57 -0.49
N GLY A 55 -21.52 -1.98 0.49
CA GLY A 55 -21.95 -2.24 1.87
C GLY A 55 -21.87 -1.03 2.80
N ALA A 56 -21.57 0.18 2.30
CA ALA A 56 -21.40 1.35 3.17
C ALA A 56 -22.74 2.04 3.47
N GLY A 57 -23.05 2.24 4.76
CA GLY A 57 -24.15 3.07 5.25
C GLY A 57 -23.86 4.55 5.14
N ALA A 58 -22.60 4.96 5.30
CA ALA A 58 -22.09 6.30 5.05
C ALA A 58 -20.62 6.22 4.60
N ALA A 59 -20.21 7.19 3.79
CA ALA A 59 -18.82 7.27 3.33
C ALA A 59 -18.36 8.73 3.27
N TYR A 60 -17.08 8.94 3.61
CA TYR A 60 -16.45 10.26 3.64
C TYR A 60 -15.09 10.23 2.97
N ARG A 61 -14.66 11.37 2.44
CA ARG A 61 -13.26 11.67 2.13
C ARG A 61 -12.75 12.64 3.17
N ILE A 62 -11.58 12.35 3.74
CA ILE A 62 -10.96 13.20 4.77
C ILE A 62 -9.58 13.67 4.33
N LEU A 63 -9.19 14.84 4.80
CA LEU A 63 -7.83 15.39 4.79
C LEU A 63 -7.33 15.43 6.23
N TYR A 64 -6.15 14.92 6.48
CA TYR A 64 -5.54 14.85 7.81
C TYR A 64 -4.03 15.12 7.75
N SER A 65 -3.47 15.49 8.90
CA SER A 65 -2.03 15.70 9.08
C SER A 65 -1.31 14.40 9.41
N THR A 66 -0.08 14.28 8.94
CA THR A 66 0.82 13.14 9.16
C THR A 66 2.29 13.57 9.10
N ILE A 67 3.21 12.62 9.04
CA ILE A 67 4.66 12.83 8.87
C ILE A 67 5.10 12.16 7.58
N ASP A 68 5.92 12.84 6.78
CA ASP A 68 6.48 12.33 5.53
C ASP A 68 7.82 11.57 5.72
N GLN A 69 8.44 11.18 4.62
CA GLN A 69 9.71 10.46 4.54
C GLN A 69 10.94 11.31 4.92
N HIS A 70 10.77 12.59 5.16
CA HIS A 70 11.80 13.53 5.63
C HIS A 70 11.62 13.89 7.10
N ASP A 71 10.81 13.13 7.85
CA ASP A 71 10.41 13.43 9.23
C ASP A 71 9.76 14.83 9.36
N SER A 72 9.09 15.29 8.30
CA SER A 72 8.48 16.62 8.22
C SER A 72 6.95 16.54 8.28
N PRO A 73 6.28 17.58 8.83
CA PRO A 73 4.83 17.66 8.79
C PRO A 73 4.31 17.61 7.36
N ALA A 74 3.37 16.73 7.11
CA ALA A 74 2.73 16.52 5.82
C ALA A 74 1.21 16.34 5.96
N VAL A 75 0.51 16.26 4.85
CA VAL A 75 -0.90 15.91 4.81
C VAL A 75 -1.12 14.66 3.96
N SER A 76 -2.18 13.94 4.27
CA SER A 76 -2.66 12.84 3.45
C SER A 76 -4.18 12.84 3.40
N THR A 77 -4.74 12.12 2.43
CA THR A 77 -6.19 11.90 2.34
C THR A 77 -6.53 10.43 2.64
N ALA A 78 -7.79 10.21 2.99
CA ALA A 78 -8.30 8.85 3.19
C ALA A 78 -9.78 8.78 2.81
N ALA A 79 -10.25 7.58 2.47
CA ALA A 79 -11.67 7.27 2.43
C ALA A 79 -12.10 6.57 3.73
N VAL A 80 -13.24 6.99 4.28
CA VAL A 80 -13.85 6.42 5.48
C VAL A 80 -15.18 5.80 5.09
N PHE A 81 -15.44 4.58 5.59
CA PHE A 81 -16.69 3.86 5.34
C PHE A 81 -17.26 3.34 6.65
N LEU A 82 -18.55 3.55 6.85
CA LEU A 82 -19.28 3.02 8.00
C LEU A 82 -20.22 1.90 7.56
N PRO A 83 -20.42 0.87 8.38
CA PRO A 83 -21.44 -0.16 8.13
C PRO A 83 -22.85 0.43 8.06
N HIS A 84 -23.77 -0.34 7.48
CA HIS A 84 -25.19 -0.03 7.58
C HIS A 84 -25.75 -0.25 8.99
N GLY A 85 -26.76 0.51 9.36
CA GLY A 85 -27.51 0.35 10.60
C GLY A 85 -26.97 1.18 11.75
N GLU A 86 -27.32 0.79 12.97
CA GLU A 86 -26.87 1.42 14.20
C GLU A 86 -25.60 0.77 14.71
N ALA A 87 -24.69 1.58 15.25
CA ALA A 87 -23.49 1.06 15.85
C ALA A 87 -23.80 0.20 17.09
N PRO A 88 -23.04 -0.87 17.33
CA PRO A 88 -23.16 -1.63 18.56
C PRO A 88 -22.78 -0.78 19.78
N ASP A 89 -23.13 -1.26 20.97
CA ASP A 89 -22.68 -0.64 22.22
C ASP A 89 -21.15 -0.53 22.23
N GLY A 90 -20.65 0.69 22.43
CA GLY A 90 -19.22 1.00 22.38
C GLY A 90 -18.68 1.39 20.99
N GLY A 91 -19.54 1.47 19.98
CA GLY A 91 -19.18 1.89 18.63
C GLY A 91 -18.66 0.79 17.70
N TRP A 92 -18.56 1.07 16.41
CA TRP A 92 -17.96 0.16 15.44
C TRP A 92 -16.44 0.04 15.64
N PRO A 93 -15.89 -1.18 15.74
CA PRO A 93 -14.44 -1.37 15.69
C PRO A 93 -13.90 -0.98 14.31
N VAL A 94 -12.66 -0.51 14.25
CA VAL A 94 -12.09 0.11 13.05
C VAL A 94 -11.04 -0.79 12.39
N ILE A 95 -11.12 -0.91 11.08
CA ILE A 95 -10.05 -1.45 10.22
C ILE A 95 -9.35 -0.28 9.52
N ALA A 96 -8.04 -0.18 9.70
CA ALA A 96 -7.18 0.64 8.86
C ALA A 96 -6.77 -0.18 7.63
N TRP A 97 -7.29 0.19 6.46
CA TRP A 97 -6.97 -0.45 5.19
C TRP A 97 -5.72 0.18 4.57
N ALA A 98 -4.71 -0.64 4.37
CA ALA A 98 -3.50 -0.30 3.62
C ALA A 98 -3.61 -0.87 2.20
N HIS A 99 -3.73 0.01 1.21
CA HIS A 99 -3.95 -0.38 -0.18
C HIS A 99 -2.68 -0.88 -0.88
N GLY A 100 -2.85 -1.72 -1.91
CA GLY A 100 -1.79 -2.17 -2.80
C GLY A 100 -1.33 -1.08 -3.78
N THR A 101 -0.40 -1.42 -4.67
CA THR A 101 0.19 -0.48 -5.63
C THR A 101 -0.84 0.03 -6.64
N VAL A 102 -1.00 1.35 -6.70
CA VAL A 102 -1.88 2.05 -7.64
C VAL A 102 -1.12 3.00 -8.58
N GLY A 103 0.10 3.39 -8.21
CA GLY A 103 0.93 4.40 -8.84
C GLY A 103 1.39 5.45 -7.85
N LEU A 104 2.19 6.43 -8.30
CA LEU A 104 2.68 7.55 -7.48
C LEU A 104 2.09 8.89 -7.90
N GLY A 105 1.49 8.98 -9.09
CA GLY A 105 0.85 10.22 -9.54
C GLY A 105 -0.37 10.57 -8.70
N ASP A 106 -0.62 11.84 -8.49
CA ASP A 106 -1.75 12.35 -7.68
C ASP A 106 -3.09 11.76 -8.07
N ASP A 107 -3.30 11.61 -9.38
CA ASP A 107 -4.54 11.08 -9.95
C ASP A 107 -4.78 9.60 -9.60
N CYS A 108 -3.80 8.92 -9.01
CA CYS A 108 -3.90 7.51 -8.62
C CYS A 108 -4.47 7.29 -7.21
N ALA A 109 -4.72 8.37 -6.45
CA ALA A 109 -5.18 8.31 -5.06
C ALA A 109 -6.46 7.45 -4.92
N PRO A 110 -6.45 6.35 -4.13
CA PRO A 110 -7.59 5.44 -4.02
C PRO A 110 -8.88 6.09 -3.52
N SER A 111 -8.79 7.14 -2.73
CA SER A 111 -9.97 7.87 -2.27
C SER A 111 -10.60 8.79 -3.33
N ALA A 112 -9.93 8.94 -4.50
CA ALA A 112 -10.41 9.71 -5.65
C ALA A 112 -10.64 8.85 -6.91
N GLN A 113 -10.42 7.53 -6.82
CA GLN A 113 -10.56 6.58 -7.92
C GLN A 113 -11.53 5.43 -7.56
N PRO A 114 -12.29 4.89 -8.54
CA PRO A 114 -13.05 3.66 -8.33
C PRO A 114 -12.12 2.52 -7.90
N ARG A 115 -12.55 1.74 -6.92
CA ARG A 115 -11.80 0.56 -6.47
C ARG A 115 -11.94 -0.57 -7.47
N SER A 116 -10.93 -1.45 -7.50
CA SER A 116 -11.04 -2.73 -8.21
C SER A 116 -12.20 -3.56 -7.66
N GLU A 117 -12.77 -4.44 -8.48
CA GLU A 117 -13.84 -5.34 -8.05
C GLU A 117 -13.39 -6.18 -6.84
N ARG A 118 -12.16 -6.72 -6.87
CA ARG A 118 -11.55 -7.45 -5.76
C ARG A 118 -11.53 -6.65 -4.46
N ASP A 119 -11.02 -5.42 -4.49
CA ASP A 119 -10.89 -4.59 -3.28
C ASP A 119 -12.27 -4.13 -2.78
N SER A 120 -13.20 -3.88 -3.71
CA SER A 120 -14.58 -3.56 -3.37
C SER A 120 -15.26 -4.73 -2.65
N GLU A 121 -15.12 -5.96 -3.15
CA GLU A 121 -15.65 -7.18 -2.52
C GLU A 121 -15.01 -7.42 -1.16
N TYR A 122 -13.67 -7.33 -1.08
CA TYR A 122 -12.92 -7.56 0.16
C TYR A 122 -13.28 -6.56 1.27
N LEU A 123 -13.37 -5.27 0.93
CA LEU A 123 -13.72 -4.24 1.90
C LEU A 123 -15.21 -4.29 2.28
N THR A 124 -16.10 -4.63 1.34
CA THR A 124 -17.53 -4.87 1.62
C THR A 124 -17.70 -6.01 2.62
N HIS A 125 -16.92 -7.11 2.48
CA HIS A 125 -16.95 -8.19 3.46
C HIS A 125 -16.68 -7.66 4.88
N TRP A 126 -15.70 -6.79 5.08
CA TRP A 126 -15.40 -6.25 6.41
C TRP A 126 -16.49 -5.31 6.93
N LEU A 127 -17.10 -4.50 6.06
CA LEU A 127 -18.28 -3.71 6.44
C LEU A 127 -19.44 -4.60 6.89
N ASP A 128 -19.70 -5.70 6.17
CA ASP A 128 -20.76 -6.67 6.50
C ASP A 128 -20.48 -7.40 7.82
N GLN A 129 -19.21 -7.50 8.24
CA GLN A 129 -18.83 -7.99 9.58
C GLN A 129 -18.98 -6.93 10.68
N GLY A 130 -19.38 -5.70 10.35
CA GLY A 130 -19.61 -4.63 11.32
C GLY A 130 -18.36 -3.82 11.66
N TYR A 131 -17.35 -3.80 10.81
CA TYR A 131 -16.17 -2.95 10.98
C TYR A 131 -16.31 -1.66 10.19
N ALA A 132 -16.06 -0.51 10.82
CA ALA A 132 -15.80 0.73 10.11
C ALA A 132 -14.40 0.68 9.47
N ILE A 133 -14.21 1.33 8.31
CA ILE A 133 -12.96 1.26 7.57
C ILE A 133 -12.43 2.67 7.33
N VAL A 134 -11.12 2.87 7.53
CA VAL A 134 -10.38 4.01 7.01
C VAL A 134 -9.26 3.52 6.09
N GLY A 135 -9.25 3.98 4.84
CA GLY A 135 -8.22 3.66 3.85
C GLY A 135 -7.40 4.89 3.52
N SER A 136 -6.19 4.99 4.07
CA SER A 136 -5.25 6.07 3.76
C SER A 136 -4.77 5.98 2.31
N ASP A 137 -4.62 7.14 1.65
CA ASP A 137 -3.97 7.22 0.33
C ASP A 137 -2.43 7.23 0.45
N TYR A 138 -1.88 7.42 1.66
CA TYR A 138 -0.49 7.71 2.02
C TYR A 138 -0.06 9.14 1.63
N ALA A 139 0.82 9.76 2.43
CA ALA A 139 1.33 11.10 2.15
C ALA A 139 2.03 11.17 0.78
N GLY A 140 1.78 12.23 0.04
CA GLY A 140 2.33 12.45 -1.30
C GLY A 140 1.57 11.72 -2.43
N LEU A 141 0.43 11.08 -2.15
CA LEU A 141 -0.47 10.54 -3.15
C LEU A 141 -1.80 11.31 -3.14
N GLY A 142 -2.00 12.18 -4.13
CA GLY A 142 -3.12 13.13 -4.16
C GLY A 142 -2.99 14.28 -3.15
N THR A 143 -1.79 14.51 -2.65
CA THR A 143 -1.42 15.59 -1.71
C THR A 143 -0.01 16.10 -2.06
N PRO A 144 0.44 17.28 -1.56
CA PRO A 144 1.76 17.80 -1.89
C PRO A 144 2.90 16.82 -1.58
N GLY A 145 3.89 16.78 -2.44
CA GLY A 145 5.04 15.88 -2.39
C GLY A 145 4.89 14.68 -3.32
N LEU A 146 5.73 13.67 -3.15
CA LEU A 146 5.66 12.39 -3.85
C LEU A 146 5.61 11.26 -2.81
N MET A 147 4.69 10.32 -3.00
CA MET A 147 4.61 9.15 -2.13
C MET A 147 5.92 8.35 -2.17
N SER A 148 6.52 8.17 -1.01
CA SER A 148 7.75 7.40 -0.84
C SER A 148 7.44 5.90 -0.85
N TYR A 149 7.43 5.31 -2.06
CA TYR A 149 6.99 3.93 -2.27
C TYR A 149 7.76 2.93 -1.42
N LEU A 150 7.03 2.09 -0.68
CA LEU A 150 7.53 1.10 0.28
C LEU A 150 8.34 1.69 1.45
N ASN A 151 8.31 2.99 1.68
CA ASN A 151 8.94 3.56 2.87
C ASN A 151 8.19 3.10 4.12
N SER A 152 8.90 2.38 5.00
CA SER A 152 8.26 1.69 6.12
C SER A 152 7.70 2.64 7.18
N VAL A 153 8.44 3.71 7.54
CA VAL A 153 8.07 4.63 8.63
C VAL A 153 7.05 5.67 8.17
N ALA A 154 7.28 6.31 7.02
CA ALA A 154 6.35 7.31 6.48
C ALA A 154 4.96 6.72 6.19
N THR A 155 4.94 5.48 5.66
CA THR A 155 3.67 4.77 5.44
C THR A 155 2.99 4.43 6.76
N ALA A 156 3.75 4.02 7.79
CA ALA A 156 3.21 3.73 9.12
C ALA A 156 2.58 4.98 9.75
N HIS A 157 3.22 6.15 9.64
CA HIS A 157 2.62 7.41 10.04
C HIS A 157 1.30 7.66 9.30
N SER A 158 1.31 7.62 7.98
CA SER A 158 0.10 7.88 7.18
C SER A 158 -1.08 6.98 7.60
N VAL A 159 -0.83 5.69 7.82
CA VAL A 159 -1.88 4.73 8.20
C VAL A 159 -2.38 4.96 9.63
N VAL A 160 -1.48 5.10 10.62
CA VAL A 160 -1.88 5.29 12.03
C VAL A 160 -2.57 6.63 12.23
N ASP A 161 -2.03 7.70 11.64
CA ASP A 161 -2.59 9.04 11.73
C ASP A 161 -3.99 9.13 11.09
N SER A 162 -4.28 8.34 10.04
CA SER A 162 -5.63 8.25 9.46
C SER A 162 -6.65 7.70 10.45
N VAL A 163 -6.26 6.72 11.28
CA VAL A 163 -7.14 6.17 12.33
C VAL A 163 -7.41 7.21 13.41
N ILE A 164 -6.37 7.94 13.84
CA ILE A 164 -6.51 9.01 14.83
C ILE A 164 -7.44 10.09 14.28
N ALA A 165 -7.22 10.54 13.04
CA ALA A 165 -8.03 11.55 12.39
C ALA A 165 -9.50 11.13 12.23
N MET A 166 -9.76 9.86 11.88
CA MET A 166 -11.11 9.31 11.80
C MET A 166 -11.83 9.40 13.15
N HIS A 167 -11.13 9.18 14.27
CA HIS A 167 -11.71 9.28 15.61
C HIS A 167 -11.96 10.74 16.06
N HIS A 168 -11.47 11.73 15.34
CA HIS A 168 -11.84 13.13 15.53
C HIS A 168 -13.12 13.52 14.75
N MET A 169 -13.68 12.61 13.93
CA MET A 169 -15.01 12.77 13.36
C MET A 169 -16.05 12.46 14.44
N ASP A 170 -17.21 13.12 14.38
CA ASP A 170 -18.33 12.80 15.29
C ASP A 170 -19.07 11.54 14.80
N LEU A 171 -18.38 10.39 14.91
CA LEU A 171 -18.85 9.09 14.45
C LEU A 171 -18.87 8.08 15.62
N PRO A 172 -19.82 7.14 15.64
CA PRO A 172 -19.92 6.15 16.70
C PRO A 172 -18.87 5.03 16.55
N LEU A 173 -17.61 5.33 16.84
CA LEU A 173 -16.48 4.43 16.70
C LEU A 173 -16.02 3.86 18.04
N SER A 174 -15.62 2.59 18.03
CA SER A 174 -14.91 1.97 19.13
C SER A 174 -13.43 2.40 19.13
N PRO A 175 -12.77 2.55 20.28
CA PRO A 175 -11.35 2.77 20.32
C PRO A 175 -10.51 1.59 19.78
N LYS A 176 -11.11 0.40 19.66
CA LYS A 176 -10.43 -0.79 19.15
C LYS A 176 -10.25 -0.70 17.63
N TRP A 177 -9.02 -0.96 17.18
CA TRP A 177 -8.70 -0.94 15.75
C TRP A 177 -7.65 -1.97 15.36
N ALA A 178 -7.65 -2.38 14.10
CA ALA A 178 -6.68 -3.31 13.53
C ALA A 178 -6.25 -2.88 12.13
N LEU A 179 -5.13 -3.42 11.68
CA LEU A 179 -4.57 -3.19 10.36
C LEU A 179 -4.95 -4.33 9.41
N VAL A 180 -5.29 -3.97 8.18
CA VAL A 180 -5.52 -4.94 7.09
C VAL A 180 -4.84 -4.41 5.83
N GLY A 181 -4.06 -5.23 5.13
CA GLY A 181 -3.39 -4.78 3.92
C GLY A 181 -3.02 -5.90 2.94
N GLN A 182 -2.78 -5.50 1.69
CA GLN A 182 -2.46 -6.41 0.60
C GLN A 182 -1.31 -5.86 -0.26
N SER A 183 -0.35 -6.71 -0.67
CA SER A 183 0.75 -6.32 -1.55
C SER A 183 1.62 -5.22 -0.92
N GLN A 184 1.85 -4.09 -1.61
CA GLN A 184 2.42 -2.88 -0.99
C GLN A 184 1.73 -2.59 0.35
N GLY A 185 0.39 -2.68 0.38
CA GLY A 185 -0.39 -2.49 1.61
C GLY A 185 -0.18 -3.58 2.65
N GLY A 186 0.15 -4.81 2.25
CA GLY A 186 0.58 -5.88 3.16
C GLY A 186 1.88 -5.51 3.88
N GLY A 187 2.87 -4.99 3.14
CA GLY A 187 4.08 -4.41 3.72
C GLY A 187 3.79 -3.20 4.60
N ALA A 188 2.95 -2.28 4.12
CA ALA A 188 2.51 -1.11 4.88
C ALA A 188 1.81 -1.48 6.19
N ALA A 189 0.90 -2.46 6.18
CA ALA A 189 0.19 -2.93 7.37
C ALA A 189 1.14 -3.57 8.38
N VAL A 190 2.07 -4.44 7.93
CA VAL A 190 3.08 -5.05 8.81
C VAL A 190 4.01 -3.98 9.38
N ASN A 191 4.50 -3.06 8.56
CA ASN A 191 5.34 -1.95 9.04
C ASN A 191 4.57 -1.08 10.05
N SER A 192 3.33 -0.69 9.74
CA SER A 192 2.49 0.07 10.66
C SER A 192 2.26 -0.65 11.99
N ALA A 193 2.09 -1.97 11.96
CA ALA A 193 1.91 -2.80 13.16
C ALA A 193 3.07 -2.67 14.16
N ARG A 194 4.29 -2.46 13.67
CA ARG A 194 5.47 -2.27 14.54
C ARG A 194 5.38 -0.98 15.37
N TRP A 195 4.79 0.08 14.82
CA TRP A 195 4.71 1.38 15.47
C TRP A 195 3.29 1.76 15.91
N ALA A 196 2.28 0.93 15.64
CA ALA A 196 0.87 1.25 15.86
C ALA A 196 0.59 1.76 17.29
N THR A 197 1.04 1.04 18.31
CA THR A 197 0.89 1.43 19.72
C THR A 197 1.71 2.68 20.07
N GLU A 198 2.88 2.85 19.45
CA GLU A 198 3.76 3.99 19.70
C GLU A 198 3.18 5.27 19.09
N PHE A 199 2.80 5.27 17.82
CA PHE A 199 2.30 6.43 17.10
C PHE A 199 0.88 6.83 17.54
N SER A 200 0.05 5.87 17.99
CA SER A 200 -1.25 6.17 18.57
C SER A 200 -1.23 6.48 20.07
N ARG A 201 -0.05 6.58 20.69
CA ARG A 201 0.08 6.83 22.13
C ARG A 201 -0.58 8.13 22.53
N GLY A 202 -1.44 8.09 23.56
CA GLY A 202 -2.15 9.25 24.08
C GLY A 202 -3.47 9.58 23.36
N SER A 203 -3.79 8.91 22.23
CA SER A 203 -5.06 9.09 21.54
C SER A 203 -6.24 8.35 22.19
N GLY A 204 -5.98 7.43 23.11
CA GLY A 204 -7.00 6.56 23.72
C GLY A 204 -7.37 5.36 22.85
N LEU A 205 -6.70 5.16 21.73
CA LEU A 205 -6.95 4.05 20.80
C LEU A 205 -6.30 2.75 21.30
N ASP A 206 -6.94 1.62 20.98
CA ASP A 206 -6.55 0.27 21.38
C ASP A 206 -6.25 -0.57 20.13
N TYR A 207 -5.00 -0.58 19.71
CA TYR A 207 -4.51 -1.38 18.59
C TYR A 207 -4.58 -2.88 18.91
N ARG A 208 -5.09 -3.71 17.98
CA ARG A 208 -5.40 -5.11 18.25
C ARG A 208 -4.58 -6.11 17.44
N GLY A 209 -4.05 -5.74 16.28
CA GLY A 209 -3.23 -6.62 15.45
C GLY A 209 -3.36 -6.35 13.96
N VAL A 210 -2.75 -7.22 13.15
CA VAL A 210 -2.64 -7.04 11.71
C VAL A 210 -2.98 -8.31 10.92
N VAL A 211 -3.67 -8.09 9.78
CA VAL A 211 -3.87 -9.08 8.71
C VAL A 211 -3.19 -8.56 7.44
N ALA A 212 -2.27 -9.34 6.89
CA ALA A 212 -1.55 -8.98 5.68
C ALA A 212 -1.49 -10.14 4.68
N THR A 213 -1.69 -9.85 3.40
CA THR A 213 -1.61 -10.84 2.32
C THR A 213 -0.64 -10.38 1.23
N GLY A 214 0.09 -11.33 0.60
CA GLY A 214 1.05 -11.02 -0.45
C GLY A 214 2.10 -9.99 -0.01
N THR A 215 2.65 -10.13 1.19
CA THR A 215 3.49 -9.14 1.86
C THR A 215 4.91 -9.15 1.29
N PRO A 216 5.40 -8.05 0.67
CA PRO A 216 6.79 -7.94 0.26
C PRO A 216 7.70 -7.87 1.50
N PHE A 217 8.84 -8.56 1.42
CA PHE A 217 9.85 -8.58 2.47
C PHE A 217 11.25 -8.68 1.89
N ASN A 218 12.23 -8.10 2.57
CA ASN A 218 13.65 -8.11 2.18
C ASN A 218 13.89 -7.48 0.79
N VAL A 219 13.03 -6.51 0.43
CA VAL A 219 13.10 -5.79 -0.85
C VAL A 219 14.40 -5.00 -0.96
N GLU A 220 14.88 -4.43 0.14
CA GLU A 220 16.16 -3.72 0.24
C GLU A 220 17.34 -4.58 -0.22
N SER A 221 17.36 -5.86 0.11
CA SER A 221 18.43 -6.77 -0.31
C SER A 221 18.42 -7.04 -1.81
N ILE A 222 17.24 -7.03 -2.44
CA ILE A 222 17.10 -7.16 -3.90
C ILE A 222 17.55 -5.87 -4.57
N VAL A 223 17.08 -4.72 -4.07
CA VAL A 223 17.38 -3.40 -4.65
C VAL A 223 18.88 -3.06 -4.53
N LYS A 224 19.54 -3.46 -3.45
CA LYS A 224 21.01 -3.32 -3.29
C LYS A 224 21.81 -4.03 -4.38
N GLN A 225 21.25 -5.09 -4.98
CA GLN A 225 21.88 -5.84 -6.08
C GLN A 225 21.50 -5.27 -7.46
N ALA A 226 20.64 -4.26 -7.52
CA ALA A 226 20.16 -3.69 -8.78
C ALA A 226 21.32 -3.11 -9.61
N GLY A 227 21.31 -3.44 -10.89
CA GLY A 227 22.37 -3.06 -11.83
C GLY A 227 22.17 -3.71 -13.20
N PRO A 228 23.04 -3.38 -14.19
CA PRO A 228 22.92 -3.91 -15.55
C PRO A 228 23.10 -5.44 -15.62
N ASP A 229 23.90 -6.02 -14.71
CA ASP A 229 24.25 -7.46 -14.70
C ASP A 229 23.47 -8.24 -13.65
N MET A 230 22.43 -7.65 -13.03
CA MET A 230 21.62 -8.34 -12.03
C MET A 230 20.96 -9.59 -12.62
N ALA A 231 21.07 -10.72 -11.92
CA ALA A 231 20.36 -11.93 -12.29
C ALA A 231 18.86 -11.77 -11.99
N LEU A 232 18.04 -11.85 -13.04
CA LEU A 232 16.59 -11.77 -12.92
C LEU A 232 16.00 -13.18 -12.75
N PRO A 233 14.99 -13.36 -11.90
CA PRO A 233 14.21 -14.59 -11.83
C PRO A 233 13.61 -14.95 -13.21
N PRO A 234 13.60 -16.23 -13.61
CA PRO A 234 13.09 -16.65 -14.93
C PRO A 234 11.60 -16.36 -15.11
N ASN A 235 10.84 -16.26 -14.02
CA ASN A 235 9.39 -16.03 -14.01
C ASN A 235 9.03 -14.64 -13.47
N LEU A 236 9.88 -13.64 -13.73
CA LEU A 236 9.61 -12.27 -13.31
C LEU A 236 8.34 -11.77 -14.00
N GLY A 237 7.36 -11.33 -13.21
CA GLY A 237 6.11 -10.78 -13.72
C GLY A 237 6.32 -9.49 -14.54
N PRO A 238 5.41 -9.17 -15.46
CA PRO A 238 5.51 -7.97 -16.31
C PRO A 238 5.50 -6.66 -15.50
N ALA A 239 4.91 -6.65 -14.32
CA ALA A 239 4.86 -5.51 -13.41
C ALA A 239 6.20 -5.17 -12.75
N ALA A 240 7.22 -6.03 -12.84
CA ALA A 240 8.52 -5.80 -12.21
C ALA A 240 9.20 -4.49 -12.66
N ASN A 241 8.96 -4.07 -13.92
CA ASN A 241 9.47 -2.80 -14.42
C ASN A 241 8.84 -1.62 -13.69
N SER A 242 7.52 -1.64 -13.51
CA SER A 242 6.78 -0.59 -12.81
C SER A 242 7.18 -0.54 -11.33
N TYR A 243 7.33 -1.69 -10.67
CA TYR A 243 7.81 -1.75 -9.29
C TYR A 243 9.25 -1.20 -9.18
N THR A 244 10.14 -1.53 -10.13
CA THR A 244 11.48 -0.94 -10.18
C THR A 244 11.41 0.58 -10.32
N GLY A 245 10.56 1.08 -11.21
CA GLY A 245 10.34 2.52 -11.40
C GLY A 245 9.84 3.20 -10.14
N TYR A 246 8.82 2.65 -9.49
CA TYR A 246 8.26 3.21 -8.24
C TYR A 246 9.24 3.20 -7.08
N ILE A 247 10.00 2.11 -6.89
CA ILE A 247 11.03 2.05 -5.84
C ILE A 247 12.09 3.12 -6.06
N LEU A 248 12.58 3.25 -7.30
CA LEU A 248 13.61 4.24 -7.62
C LEU A 248 13.08 5.67 -7.53
N ALA A 249 11.85 5.94 -7.93
CA ALA A 249 11.21 7.26 -7.83
C ALA A 249 11.04 7.67 -6.36
N GLY A 250 10.42 6.81 -5.54
CA GLY A 250 10.22 7.08 -4.12
C GLY A 250 11.54 7.19 -3.34
N PHE A 251 12.54 6.37 -3.68
CA PHE A 251 13.86 6.46 -3.06
C PHE A 251 14.62 7.72 -3.48
N ARG A 252 14.56 8.10 -4.77
CA ARG A 252 15.18 9.32 -5.30
C ARG A 252 14.63 10.58 -4.62
N GLU A 253 13.32 10.60 -4.38
CA GLU A 253 12.66 11.69 -3.67
C GLU A 253 13.05 11.71 -2.19
N ALA A 254 12.98 10.58 -1.50
CA ALA A 254 13.31 10.47 -0.08
C ALA A 254 14.80 10.74 0.23
N ARG A 255 15.71 10.53 -0.73
CA ARG A 255 17.16 10.66 -0.55
C ARG A 255 17.78 11.47 -1.67
N PRO A 256 17.47 12.79 -1.75
CA PRO A 256 18.05 13.69 -2.75
C PRO A 256 19.56 13.88 -2.61
N ASP A 257 20.12 13.49 -1.47
CA ASP A 257 21.57 13.45 -1.21
C ASP A 257 22.29 12.30 -1.94
N ILE A 258 21.55 11.29 -2.43
CA ILE A 258 22.08 10.17 -3.21
C ILE A 258 21.68 10.35 -4.68
N ASP A 259 22.67 10.62 -5.55
CA ASP A 259 22.43 10.83 -6.98
C ASP A 259 22.10 9.51 -7.71
N VAL A 260 20.86 9.04 -7.52
CA VAL A 260 20.34 7.80 -8.15
C VAL A 260 20.46 7.89 -9.67
N ASN A 261 20.23 9.07 -10.27
CA ASN A 261 20.27 9.25 -11.72
C ASN A 261 21.65 8.98 -12.30
N SER A 262 22.73 9.13 -11.51
CA SER A 262 24.11 8.90 -11.97
C SER A 262 24.40 7.45 -12.35
N VAL A 263 23.61 6.48 -11.90
CA VAL A 263 23.76 5.04 -12.24
C VAL A 263 22.70 4.54 -13.21
N LEU A 264 21.76 5.40 -13.62
CA LEU A 264 20.69 5.04 -14.56
C LEU A 264 21.09 5.29 -16.01
N THR A 265 20.53 4.52 -16.91
CA THR A 265 20.54 4.81 -18.34
C THR A 265 19.58 6.00 -18.64
N PRO A 266 19.71 6.68 -19.81
CA PRO A 266 18.71 7.68 -20.19
C PRO A 266 17.27 7.13 -20.23
N ALA A 267 17.10 5.87 -20.64
CA ALA A 267 15.80 5.18 -20.61
C ALA A 267 15.34 4.91 -19.17
N GLY A 268 16.27 4.55 -18.28
CA GLY A 268 16.00 4.36 -16.85
C GLY A 268 15.54 5.64 -16.16
N VAL A 269 16.20 6.78 -16.41
CA VAL A 269 15.77 8.10 -15.91
C VAL A 269 14.35 8.40 -16.39
N ALA A 270 14.09 8.29 -17.71
CA ALA A 270 12.76 8.54 -18.27
C ALA A 270 11.68 7.60 -17.72
N ALA A 271 12.03 6.35 -17.36
CA ALA A 271 11.12 5.42 -16.74
C ALA A 271 10.80 5.82 -15.29
N VAL A 272 11.79 6.25 -14.53
CA VAL A 272 11.61 6.77 -13.15
C VAL A 272 10.78 8.05 -13.16
N ASP A 273 11.03 8.98 -14.10
CA ASP A 273 10.24 10.21 -14.24
C ASP A 273 8.76 9.91 -14.56
N LYS A 274 8.49 8.89 -15.40
CA LYS A 274 7.12 8.43 -15.64
C LYS A 274 6.48 7.79 -14.39
N ALA A 275 7.26 7.06 -13.60
CA ALA A 275 6.77 6.44 -12.39
C ALA A 275 6.27 7.46 -11.35
N GLU A 276 6.79 8.68 -11.35
CA GLU A 276 6.32 9.76 -10.47
C GLU A 276 4.90 10.26 -10.79
N THR A 277 4.44 10.03 -12.03
CA THR A 277 3.19 10.66 -12.50
C THR A 277 2.12 9.70 -12.99
N LEU A 278 2.51 8.47 -13.40
CA LEU A 278 1.58 7.52 -14.00
C LEU A 278 1.01 6.54 -12.98
N CYS A 279 -0.26 6.22 -13.15
CA CYS A 279 -0.89 5.14 -12.42
C CYS A 279 -0.40 3.77 -12.93
N LYS A 280 -0.61 2.73 -12.12
CA LYS A 280 0.02 1.41 -12.35
C LYS A 280 -0.22 0.87 -13.75
N SER A 281 -1.45 0.85 -14.23
CA SER A 281 -1.79 0.30 -15.57
C SER A 281 -1.14 1.10 -16.71
N GLU A 282 -1.03 2.41 -16.54
CA GLU A 282 -0.40 3.31 -17.53
C GLU A 282 1.11 3.11 -17.53
N LEU A 283 1.74 2.96 -16.35
CA LEU A 283 3.17 2.71 -16.25
C LEU A 283 3.53 1.32 -16.78
N ASP A 284 2.73 0.29 -16.47
CA ASP A 284 2.90 -1.05 -17.03
C ASP A 284 2.93 -1.01 -18.58
N ALA A 285 2.00 -0.28 -19.18
CA ALA A 285 1.95 -0.10 -20.63
C ALA A 285 3.13 0.73 -21.16
N ALA A 286 3.52 1.80 -20.46
CA ALA A 286 4.61 2.69 -20.87
C ALA A 286 6.00 2.05 -20.79
N LEU A 287 6.17 1.05 -19.92
CA LEU A 287 7.42 0.30 -19.71
C LEU A 287 7.39 -1.09 -20.35
N ALA A 288 6.37 -1.41 -21.15
CA ALA A 288 6.29 -2.68 -21.87
C ALA A 288 7.55 -2.92 -22.73
N GLY A 289 8.16 -4.11 -22.58
CA GLY A 289 9.40 -4.47 -23.30
C GLY A 289 10.70 -3.96 -22.66
N MET A 290 10.64 -3.18 -21.60
CA MET A 290 11.78 -2.86 -20.75
C MET A 290 12.10 -4.05 -19.83
N THR A 291 13.27 -4.06 -19.23
CA THR A 291 13.63 -5.01 -18.15
C THR A 291 14.15 -4.23 -16.95
N PRO A 292 14.06 -4.75 -15.72
CA PRO A 292 14.62 -4.07 -14.54
C PRO A 292 16.11 -3.74 -14.70
N THR A 293 16.87 -4.61 -15.33
CA THR A 293 18.32 -4.36 -15.62
C THR A 293 18.53 -3.23 -16.63
N GLY A 294 17.58 -2.99 -17.52
CA GLY A 294 17.62 -1.91 -18.52
C GLY A 294 17.54 -0.50 -17.93
N PHE A 295 17.13 -0.37 -16.67
CA PHE A 295 17.17 0.90 -15.95
C PHE A 295 18.60 1.37 -15.68
N PHE A 296 19.57 0.46 -15.55
CA PHE A 296 20.87 0.73 -14.96
C PHE A 296 21.99 0.71 -15.99
N ARG A 297 22.95 1.65 -15.86
CA ARG A 297 24.25 1.65 -16.55
C ARG A 297 25.40 1.25 -15.62
N ALA A 298 25.18 1.30 -14.32
CA ALA A 298 26.13 0.86 -13.30
C ALA A 298 25.34 0.29 -12.10
N PRO A 299 25.94 -0.57 -11.27
CA PRO A 299 25.29 -1.10 -10.07
C PRO A 299 24.91 0.02 -9.09
N LEU A 300 23.70 -0.06 -8.54
CA LEU A 300 23.19 0.89 -7.53
C LEU A 300 24.12 0.93 -6.29
N SER A 301 24.70 -0.21 -5.93
CA SER A 301 25.64 -0.36 -4.82
C SER A 301 26.93 0.45 -4.94
N THR A 302 27.21 1.05 -6.10
CA THR A 302 28.36 1.96 -6.29
C THR A 302 28.14 3.34 -5.69
N LEU A 303 26.88 3.69 -5.36
CA LEU A 303 26.56 4.98 -4.75
C LEU A 303 26.94 4.98 -3.25
N PRO A 304 27.69 5.98 -2.77
CA PRO A 304 28.05 6.07 -1.36
C PRO A 304 26.82 6.13 -0.46
N GLY A 305 26.81 5.34 0.62
CA GLY A 305 25.74 5.34 1.63
C GLY A 305 24.40 4.72 1.19
N VAL A 306 24.28 4.27 -0.06
CA VAL A 306 23.04 3.72 -0.59
C VAL A 306 22.55 2.48 0.18
N SER A 307 23.46 1.62 0.64
CA SER A 307 23.08 0.39 1.37
C SER A 307 22.28 0.71 2.64
N ASP A 308 22.84 1.57 3.49
CA ASP A 308 22.20 1.95 4.77
C ASP A 308 20.91 2.75 4.52
N ALA A 309 20.92 3.58 3.47
CA ALA A 309 19.73 4.35 3.07
C ALA A 309 18.59 3.43 2.60
N LEU A 310 18.87 2.37 1.84
CA LEU A 310 17.86 1.40 1.42
C LEU A 310 17.34 0.58 2.59
N ASP A 311 18.19 0.20 3.55
CA ASP A 311 17.75 -0.48 4.79
C ASP A 311 16.78 0.40 5.58
N ALA A 312 17.10 1.68 5.73
CA ALA A 312 16.23 2.63 6.43
C ALA A 312 14.91 2.89 5.69
N HIS A 313 14.93 2.88 4.35
CA HIS A 313 13.77 3.20 3.52
C HIS A 313 12.81 1.99 3.38
N LEU A 314 13.35 0.82 3.00
CA LEU A 314 12.57 -0.35 2.59
C LEU A 314 12.52 -1.45 3.66
N GLY A 315 13.36 -1.37 4.68
CA GLY A 315 13.52 -2.42 5.67
C GLY A 315 12.24 -2.64 6.48
N THR A 316 11.83 -3.91 6.58
CA THR A 316 10.71 -4.30 7.43
C THR A 316 11.24 -4.85 8.75
N PRO A 317 10.88 -4.26 9.90
CA PRO A 317 11.26 -4.79 11.21
C PRO A 317 10.79 -6.24 11.41
N THR A 318 11.60 -7.06 12.06
CA THR A 318 11.25 -8.46 12.36
C THR A 318 11.08 -8.72 13.85
N SER A 319 11.04 -7.65 14.66
CA SER A 319 10.84 -7.71 16.12
C SER A 319 10.15 -6.46 16.65
N GLY A 320 9.69 -6.51 17.90
CA GLY A 320 9.08 -5.39 18.59
C GLY A 320 7.59 -5.19 18.27
N TYR A 321 6.94 -6.20 17.75
CA TYR A 321 5.48 -6.23 17.60
C TYR A 321 4.84 -6.66 18.93
N ASP A 322 3.80 -5.97 19.32
CA ASP A 322 3.10 -6.19 20.61
C ASP A 322 1.70 -6.79 20.44
N ARG A 323 1.31 -7.10 19.18
CA ARG A 323 0.02 -7.70 18.83
C ARG A 323 0.19 -8.79 17.78
N PRO A 324 -0.78 -9.73 17.67
CA PRO A 324 -0.73 -10.83 16.72
C PRO A 324 -0.68 -10.39 15.26
N ILE A 325 -0.01 -11.20 14.44
CA ILE A 325 0.20 -10.97 13.00
C ILE A 325 -0.38 -12.16 12.22
N PHE A 326 -1.22 -11.90 11.24
CA PHE A 326 -1.65 -12.88 10.24
C PHE A 326 -0.96 -12.60 8.91
N LEU A 327 -0.37 -13.65 8.33
CA LEU A 327 0.22 -13.60 6.98
C LEU A 327 -0.48 -14.62 6.07
N GLY A 328 -1.08 -14.15 4.97
CA GLY A 328 -1.66 -14.97 3.90
C GLY A 328 -0.76 -15.00 2.68
N VAL A 329 -0.46 -16.21 2.17
CA VAL A 329 0.51 -16.43 1.08
C VAL A 329 -0.07 -17.33 0.01
N GLY A 330 -0.19 -16.82 -1.21
CA GLY A 330 -0.53 -17.61 -2.41
C GLY A 330 0.73 -18.24 -3.02
N LEU A 331 0.69 -19.54 -3.33
CA LEU A 331 1.87 -20.19 -3.92
C LEU A 331 2.08 -19.87 -5.40
N LEU A 332 1.06 -19.36 -6.08
CA LEU A 332 1.13 -18.94 -7.48
C LEU A 332 1.37 -17.43 -7.63
N ASP A 333 1.75 -16.74 -6.54
CA ASP A 333 2.05 -15.32 -6.55
C ASP A 333 3.35 -15.03 -7.32
N HIS A 334 3.23 -14.28 -8.43
CA HIS A 334 4.35 -13.85 -9.28
C HIS A 334 4.70 -12.36 -9.10
N ASP A 335 3.88 -11.60 -8.40
CA ASP A 335 4.13 -10.18 -8.07
C ASP A 335 5.00 -10.05 -6.82
N VAL A 336 4.60 -10.76 -5.76
CA VAL A 336 5.37 -10.91 -4.52
C VAL A 336 5.65 -12.40 -4.32
N PRO A 337 6.82 -12.90 -4.75
CA PRO A 337 7.15 -14.32 -4.65
C PRO A 337 6.90 -14.89 -3.24
N PRO A 338 6.26 -16.06 -3.11
CA PRO A 338 5.83 -16.62 -1.82
C PRO A 338 6.94 -16.72 -0.77
N ASN A 339 8.18 -16.94 -1.20
CA ASN A 339 9.34 -17.03 -0.32
C ASN A 339 9.60 -15.72 0.45
N MET A 340 9.16 -14.55 -0.03
CA MET A 340 9.32 -13.28 0.69
C MET A 340 8.50 -13.29 1.98
N SER A 341 7.19 -13.53 1.89
CA SER A 341 6.30 -13.59 3.06
C SER A 341 6.64 -14.79 3.99
N MET A 342 7.08 -15.92 3.43
CA MET A 342 7.55 -17.06 4.22
C MET A 342 8.81 -16.71 5.02
N GLN A 343 9.79 -16.03 4.42
CA GLN A 343 10.99 -15.56 5.08
C GLN A 343 10.66 -14.56 6.21
N LEU A 344 9.69 -13.66 5.97
CA LEU A 344 9.20 -12.74 6.99
C LEU A 344 8.63 -13.53 8.19
N ASN A 345 7.76 -14.51 7.94
CA ASN A 345 7.22 -15.39 8.99
C ASN A 345 8.32 -16.05 9.82
N ASP A 346 9.33 -16.63 9.14
CA ASP A 346 10.41 -17.34 9.80
C ASP A 346 11.24 -16.43 10.71
N GLN A 347 11.54 -15.21 10.24
CA GLN A 347 12.27 -14.23 11.03
C GLN A 347 11.45 -13.67 12.19
N LEU A 348 10.17 -13.37 11.98
CA LEU A 348 9.27 -12.92 13.04
C LEU A 348 9.17 -13.98 14.14
N ARG A 349 8.95 -15.25 13.78
CA ARG A 349 8.89 -16.37 14.75
C ARG A 349 10.20 -16.60 15.47
N ALA A 350 11.33 -16.52 14.76
CA ALA A 350 12.66 -16.63 15.37
C ALA A 350 12.91 -15.53 16.42
N ASN A 351 12.28 -14.36 16.24
CA ASN A 351 12.32 -13.24 17.18
C ASN A 351 11.19 -13.29 18.23
N GLY A 352 10.46 -14.40 18.34
CA GLY A 352 9.43 -14.62 19.36
C GLY A 352 8.14 -13.83 19.12
N GLN A 353 7.87 -13.39 17.88
CA GLN A 353 6.63 -12.69 17.56
C GLN A 353 5.47 -13.68 17.36
N ASP A 354 4.25 -13.26 17.70
CA ASP A 354 3.03 -14.05 17.52
C ASP A 354 2.55 -13.96 16.08
N VAL A 355 2.82 -15.02 15.29
CA VAL A 355 2.50 -15.04 13.84
C VAL A 355 1.69 -16.28 13.48
N THR A 356 0.58 -16.05 12.79
CA THR A 356 -0.21 -17.07 12.10
C THR A 356 0.06 -16.97 10.60
N LEU A 357 0.70 -17.99 10.03
CA LEU A 357 0.89 -18.12 8.58
C LEU A 357 -0.15 -19.04 7.98
N LYS A 358 -0.81 -18.58 6.91
CA LYS A 358 -1.71 -19.39 6.06
C LYS A 358 -1.21 -19.42 4.63
N ILE A 359 -1.24 -20.62 4.04
CA ILE A 359 -0.77 -20.85 2.67
C ILE A 359 -1.97 -21.27 1.83
N TYR A 360 -2.12 -20.64 0.66
CA TYR A 360 -3.17 -20.89 -0.33
C TYR A 360 -2.51 -21.43 -1.61
N PRO A 361 -2.45 -22.76 -1.77
CA PRO A 361 -1.61 -23.39 -2.81
C PRO A 361 -2.00 -23.05 -4.24
N ASP A 362 -3.29 -22.80 -4.46
CA ASP A 362 -3.87 -22.60 -5.80
C ASP A 362 -4.12 -21.13 -6.12
N GLU A 363 -3.68 -20.21 -5.24
CA GLU A 363 -3.95 -18.78 -5.37
C GLU A 363 -2.74 -17.98 -5.84
N ASP A 364 -3.00 -17.03 -6.72
CA ASP A 364 -2.07 -16.00 -7.15
C ASP A 364 -2.08 -14.78 -6.20
N HIS A 365 -1.38 -13.72 -6.59
CA HIS A 365 -1.29 -12.49 -5.83
C HIS A 365 -2.66 -11.86 -5.52
N SER A 366 -3.55 -11.86 -6.49
CA SER A 366 -4.89 -11.26 -6.37
C SER A 366 -5.87 -12.18 -5.66
N GLY A 367 -5.87 -13.47 -6.02
CA GLY A 367 -6.78 -14.47 -5.47
C GLY A 367 -6.59 -14.70 -3.98
N THR A 368 -5.35 -14.62 -3.49
CA THR A 368 -5.02 -14.77 -2.07
C THR A 368 -5.82 -13.84 -1.16
N VAL A 369 -6.19 -12.66 -1.63
CA VAL A 369 -6.95 -11.66 -0.85
C VAL A 369 -8.29 -12.22 -0.41
N LEU A 370 -9.11 -12.67 -1.35
CA LEU A 370 -10.44 -13.22 -1.07
C LEU A 370 -10.37 -14.62 -0.45
N ALA A 371 -9.43 -15.45 -0.91
CA ALA A 371 -9.22 -16.79 -0.36
C ALA A 371 -8.78 -16.77 1.12
N SER A 372 -8.21 -15.68 1.59
CA SER A 372 -7.82 -15.52 2.99
C SER A 372 -8.99 -15.29 3.95
N LEU A 373 -10.15 -14.83 3.48
CA LEU A 373 -11.27 -14.42 4.32
C LEU A 373 -11.77 -15.50 5.29
N PRO A 374 -11.88 -16.79 4.93
CA PRO A 374 -12.29 -17.83 5.87
C PRO A 374 -11.35 -18.00 7.07
N ASP A 375 -10.07 -17.68 6.93
CA ASP A 375 -9.07 -17.76 7.99
C ASP A 375 -8.84 -16.42 8.70
N SER A 376 -8.77 -15.32 7.93
CA SER A 376 -8.49 -13.99 8.48
C SER A 376 -9.67 -13.38 9.24
N THR A 377 -10.92 -13.71 8.86
CA THR A 377 -12.12 -13.20 9.56
C THR A 377 -12.19 -13.68 11.00
N PRO A 378 -12.10 -15.00 11.31
CA PRO A 378 -12.09 -15.44 12.70
C PRO A 378 -10.85 -14.97 13.46
N PHE A 379 -9.69 -14.85 12.79
CA PHE A 379 -8.48 -14.31 13.41
C PHE A 379 -8.68 -12.85 13.83
N LEU A 380 -9.19 -11.99 12.94
CA LEU A 380 -9.46 -10.59 13.24
C LEU A 380 -10.49 -10.45 14.36
N ARG A 381 -11.57 -11.25 14.34
CA ARG A 381 -12.59 -11.25 15.39
C ARG A 381 -12.00 -11.59 16.76
N ALA A 382 -11.16 -12.62 16.85
CA ALA A 382 -10.49 -12.99 18.08
C ALA A 382 -9.63 -11.86 18.65
N MET A 383 -8.93 -11.11 17.80
CA MET A 383 -8.16 -9.93 18.24
C MET A 383 -9.06 -8.86 18.88
N PHE A 384 -10.25 -8.60 18.33
CA PHE A 384 -11.18 -7.60 18.86
C PHE A 384 -11.86 -8.07 20.15
N ASP A 385 -12.13 -9.36 20.29
CA ASP A 385 -12.74 -9.96 21.49
C ASP A 385 -11.75 -10.06 22.67
N GLY A 386 -10.45 -9.99 22.39
CA GLY A 386 -9.39 -10.02 23.41
C GLY A 386 -9.10 -11.43 23.93
N SER A 387 -9.34 -12.45 23.08
CA SER A 387 -9.06 -13.86 23.36
C SER A 387 -7.69 -14.29 22.84
#